data_c4ae3b36187a015e17a8340ed0bc17c2
#
_entry.id   c4ae3b36187a015e17a8340ed0bc17c2
#
_cell.length_a   1.000
_cell.length_b   1.000
_cell.length_c   1.000
_cell.angle_alpha   90.00
_cell.angle_beta   90.00
_cell.angle_gamma   90.00
#
_symmetry.space_group_name_H-M   'P 1'
#
loop_
_entity.id
_entity.type
_entity.pdbx_description
1 polymer ?
#
loop_
_entity_poly.entity_id
_entity_poly.type
_entity_poly.pdbx_seq_one_letter_code
_entity_poly.pdbx_strand_id
1 'polypeptide(L)'
;MRFVADSSLLVRLYLDDNKSESIERFLADGAKVVSLSDLARVEVLNVLLRHQDRASQFLADLDEGLRLRLEPVDWPRAFQHAESLARRFSATLRPGGHDLVLVAAAVTMGGTWFLSFDRNSRQRPLAAAAGLRVWPSLEKDEKGLVRHASQHGTG
;
A
#
# COMPACT_ATOMS: atom_id res chain seq x y z
N MET A 1 8.57 -13.31 2.65
CA MET A 1 7.80 -12.29 1.91
C MET A 1 6.99 -11.45 2.88
N ARG A 2 7.01 -10.14 2.74
CA ARG A 2 6.19 -9.23 3.55
C ARG A 2 5.22 -8.47 2.65
N PHE A 3 3.93 -8.59 2.95
CA PHE A 3 2.84 -7.93 2.25
C PHE A 3 2.47 -6.66 3.03
N VAL A 4 2.60 -5.50 2.41
CA VAL A 4 2.22 -4.22 3.03
C VAL A 4 1.01 -3.66 2.29
N ALA A 5 -0.07 -3.39 3.01
CA ALA A 5 -1.29 -2.83 2.45
C ALA A 5 -1.40 -1.33 2.73
N ASP A 6 -1.95 -0.61 1.76
CA ASP A 6 -2.49 0.72 2.00
C ASP A 6 -3.95 0.64 2.49
N SER A 7 -4.50 1.81 2.82
CA SER A 7 -5.87 1.90 3.31
C SER A 7 -6.91 1.49 2.28
N SER A 8 -6.66 1.69 0.98
CA SER A 8 -7.64 1.42 -0.08
C SER A 8 -8.02 -0.06 -0.17
N LEU A 9 -7.05 -0.96 0.02
CA LEU A 9 -7.30 -2.40 0.05
C LEU A 9 -8.09 -2.79 1.30
N LEU A 10 -7.68 -2.31 2.46
CA LEU A 10 -8.29 -2.67 3.72
C LEU A 10 -9.73 -2.16 3.84
N VAL A 11 -9.98 -0.94 3.39
CA VAL A 11 -11.35 -0.40 3.34
C VAL A 11 -12.26 -1.29 2.50
N ARG A 12 -11.83 -1.73 1.32
CA ARG A 12 -12.60 -2.61 0.46
C ARG A 12 -12.85 -3.98 1.09
N LEU A 13 -11.87 -4.50 1.82
CA LEU A 13 -12.01 -5.78 2.52
C LEU A 13 -13.14 -5.74 3.57
N TYR A 14 -13.23 -4.64 4.32
CA TYR A 14 -14.19 -4.52 5.44
C TYR A 14 -15.52 -3.89 5.07
N LEU A 15 -15.64 -3.20 3.94
CA LEU A 15 -16.91 -2.64 3.48
C LEU A 15 -17.74 -3.58 2.59
N ASP A 16 -17.28 -4.80 2.35
CA ASP A 16 -17.97 -5.79 1.50
C ASP A 16 -18.33 -5.24 0.11
N ASP A 17 -17.38 -4.61 -0.56
CA ASP A 17 -17.57 -4.17 -1.93
C ASP A 17 -17.33 -5.30 -2.95
N ASN A 18 -17.47 -5.00 -4.24
CA ASN A 18 -17.26 -5.97 -5.31
C ASN A 18 -15.83 -6.52 -5.43
N LYS A 19 -14.88 -6.00 -4.67
CA LYS A 19 -13.48 -6.47 -4.61
C LYS A 19 -13.17 -7.35 -3.41
N SER A 20 -14.04 -7.36 -2.39
CA SER A 20 -13.82 -8.09 -1.14
C SER A 20 -13.51 -9.56 -1.36
N GLU A 21 -14.27 -10.24 -2.22
CA GLU A 21 -14.05 -11.66 -2.53
C GLU A 21 -12.66 -11.92 -3.14
N SER A 22 -12.22 -11.07 -4.06
CA SER A 22 -10.90 -11.22 -4.68
C SER A 22 -9.76 -10.99 -3.68
N ILE A 23 -9.94 -10.07 -2.74
CA ILE A 23 -9.00 -9.82 -1.65
C ILE A 23 -8.96 -11.02 -0.71
N GLU A 24 -10.11 -11.52 -0.27
CA GLU A 24 -10.20 -12.71 0.59
C GLU A 24 -9.50 -13.92 -0.04
N ARG A 25 -9.75 -14.17 -1.31
CA ARG A 25 -9.11 -15.27 -2.06
C ARG A 25 -7.60 -15.09 -2.12
N PHE A 26 -7.12 -13.88 -2.39
CA PHE A 26 -5.69 -13.58 -2.41
C PHE A 26 -5.04 -13.79 -1.04
N LEU A 27 -5.69 -13.37 0.04
CA LEU A 27 -5.16 -13.51 1.40
C LEU A 27 -5.17 -14.97 1.88
N ALA A 28 -6.22 -15.72 1.53
CA ALA A 28 -6.36 -17.15 1.89
C ALA A 28 -5.31 -18.03 1.19
N ASP A 29 -4.90 -17.67 0.00
CA ASP A 29 -3.87 -18.39 -0.75
C ASP A 29 -2.50 -18.26 -0.04
N GLY A 30 -2.08 -19.34 0.64
CA GLY A 30 -0.87 -19.40 1.44
C GLY A 30 -0.95 -18.67 2.79
N ALA A 31 -2.16 -18.44 3.31
CA ALA A 31 -2.40 -17.81 4.62
C ALA A 31 -1.56 -16.55 4.85
N LYS A 32 -1.68 -15.58 3.93
CA LYS A 32 -0.89 -14.36 3.97
C LYS A 32 -1.27 -13.47 5.16
N VAL A 33 -0.27 -12.98 5.87
CA VAL A 33 -0.41 -11.93 6.88
C VAL A 33 -0.04 -10.60 6.25
N VAL A 34 -0.92 -9.62 6.40
CA VAL A 34 -0.74 -8.28 5.82
C VAL A 34 -0.29 -7.32 6.91
N SER A 35 0.83 -6.66 6.67
CA SER A 35 1.34 -5.59 7.51
C SER A 35 0.75 -4.25 7.09
N LEU A 36 0.46 -3.40 8.06
CA LEU A 36 0.04 -2.02 7.84
C LEU A 36 0.75 -1.08 8.81
N SER A 37 0.92 0.18 8.37
CA SER A 37 1.48 1.25 9.19
C SER A 37 0.42 1.90 10.08
N ASP A 38 0.86 2.66 11.08
CA ASP A 38 -0.02 3.51 11.89
C ASP A 38 -0.83 4.49 11.03
N LEU A 39 -0.22 5.04 9.98
CA LEU A 39 -0.90 5.94 9.05
C LEU A 39 -2.04 5.22 8.32
N ALA A 40 -1.80 4.03 7.77
CA ALA A 40 -2.83 3.22 7.13
C ALA A 40 -3.95 2.85 8.10
N ARG A 41 -3.62 2.52 9.35
CA ARG A 41 -4.61 2.26 10.41
C ARG A 41 -5.55 3.44 10.62
N VAL A 42 -5.00 4.64 10.76
CA VAL A 42 -5.81 5.86 10.95
C VAL A 42 -6.71 6.13 9.75
N GLU A 43 -6.19 5.97 8.53
CA GLU A 43 -6.97 6.15 7.31
C GLU A 43 -8.13 5.16 7.22
N VAL A 44 -7.88 3.88 7.51
CA VAL A 44 -8.92 2.83 7.51
C VAL A 44 -9.99 3.14 8.55
N LEU A 45 -9.58 3.44 9.79
CA LEU A 45 -10.52 3.80 10.85
C LEU A 45 -11.36 5.03 10.49
N ASN A 46 -10.74 6.06 9.91
CA ASN A 46 -11.45 7.26 9.48
C ASN A 46 -12.57 6.97 8.46
N VAL A 47 -12.40 5.98 7.62
CA VAL A 47 -13.43 5.56 6.66
C VAL A 47 -14.44 4.62 7.31
N LEU A 48 -13.99 3.57 8.00
CA LEU A 48 -14.87 2.53 8.55
C LEU A 48 -15.81 3.07 9.64
N LEU A 49 -15.36 4.02 10.45
CA LEU A 49 -16.19 4.65 11.48
C LEU A 49 -17.38 5.46 10.93
N ARG A 50 -17.36 5.81 9.64
CA ARG A 50 -18.49 6.43 8.95
C ARG A 50 -19.55 5.41 8.50
N HIS A 51 -19.22 4.12 8.55
CA HIS A 51 -20.04 3.02 8.08
C HIS A 51 -20.29 2.04 9.25
N GLN A 52 -21.34 2.27 10.01
CA GLN A 52 -21.84 1.49 11.14
C GLN A 52 -21.05 0.20 11.46
N ASP A 53 -20.40 0.12 12.60
CA ASP A 53 -19.73 -1.05 13.23
C ASP A 53 -18.70 -1.83 12.37
N ARG A 54 -18.40 -1.38 11.17
CA ARG A 54 -17.39 -2.05 10.31
C ARG A 54 -15.97 -1.96 10.88
N ALA A 55 -15.72 -0.96 11.73
CA ALA A 55 -14.43 -0.81 12.41
C ALA A 55 -14.16 -1.92 13.44
N SER A 56 -15.19 -2.50 14.06
CA SER A 56 -15.04 -3.53 15.09
C SER A 56 -14.32 -4.76 14.59
N GLN A 57 -14.69 -5.26 13.40
CA GLN A 57 -14.03 -6.42 12.80
C GLN A 57 -12.58 -6.13 12.43
N PHE A 58 -12.31 -4.96 11.87
CA PHE A 58 -10.95 -4.54 11.55
C PHE A 58 -10.05 -4.49 12.80
N LEU A 59 -10.55 -3.93 13.90
CA LEU A 59 -9.82 -3.87 15.16
C LEU A 59 -9.61 -5.25 15.76
N ALA A 60 -10.62 -6.14 15.70
CA ALA A 60 -10.49 -7.52 16.15
C ALA A 60 -9.40 -8.28 15.36
N ASP A 61 -9.38 -8.16 14.04
CA ASP A 61 -8.38 -8.80 13.19
C ASP A 61 -6.95 -8.30 13.49
N LEU A 62 -6.81 -7.00 13.85
CA LEU A 62 -5.53 -6.45 14.30
C LEU A 62 -5.09 -7.00 15.65
N ASP A 63 -6.02 -7.12 16.60
CA ASP A 63 -5.72 -7.65 17.93
C ASP A 63 -5.34 -9.14 17.88
N GLU A 64 -6.01 -9.91 17.02
CA GLU A 64 -5.68 -11.31 16.79
C GLU A 64 -4.31 -11.50 16.11
N GLY A 65 -3.94 -10.59 15.22
CA GLY A 65 -2.66 -10.61 14.51
C GLY A 65 -2.47 -11.77 13.52
N LEU A 66 -3.54 -12.49 13.19
CA LEU A 66 -3.49 -13.66 12.30
C LEU A 66 -3.55 -13.27 10.82
N ARG A 67 -4.33 -12.25 10.49
CA ARG A 67 -4.53 -11.75 9.12
C ARG A 67 -3.88 -10.39 8.90
N LEU A 68 -3.99 -9.55 9.90
CA LEU A 68 -3.45 -8.20 9.88
C LEU A 68 -2.44 -8.02 11.01
N ARG A 69 -1.41 -7.25 10.73
CA ARG A 69 -0.40 -6.90 11.72
C ARG A 69 -0.04 -5.42 11.60
N LEU A 70 -0.21 -4.70 12.70
CA LEU A 70 0.32 -3.36 12.83
C LEU A 70 1.84 -3.45 13.01
N GLU A 71 2.58 -2.85 12.10
CA GLU A 71 4.04 -2.82 12.16
C GLU A 71 4.52 -1.40 12.45
N PRO A 72 5.44 -1.22 13.39
CA PRO A 72 6.04 0.08 13.63
C PRO A 72 6.83 0.55 12.42
N VAL A 73 6.72 1.83 12.09
CA VAL A 73 7.48 2.47 11.02
C VAL A 73 8.54 3.37 11.65
N ASP A 74 9.77 3.21 11.24
CA ASP A 74 10.82 4.21 11.48
C ASP A 74 10.54 5.42 10.56
N TRP A 75 9.72 6.34 11.05
CA TRP A 75 9.29 7.50 10.28
C TRP A 75 10.44 8.41 9.84
N PRO A 76 11.45 8.73 10.65
CA PRO A 76 12.61 9.48 10.16
C PRO A 76 13.26 8.82 8.95
N ARG A 77 13.44 7.50 8.98
CA ARG A 77 13.98 6.74 7.86
C ARG A 77 13.03 6.68 6.67
N ALA A 78 11.73 6.54 6.93
CA ALA A 78 10.71 6.56 5.87
C ALA A 78 10.71 7.90 5.13
N PHE A 79 10.83 9.03 5.82
CA PHE A 79 10.94 10.33 5.19
C PHE A 79 12.22 10.49 4.36
N GLN A 80 13.36 9.96 4.81
CA GLN A 80 14.58 9.91 4.00
C GLN A 80 14.39 9.10 2.72
N HIS A 81 13.73 7.94 2.81
CA HIS A 81 13.36 7.14 1.64
C HIS A 81 12.40 7.91 0.71
N ALA A 82 11.41 8.62 1.26
CA ALA A 82 10.48 9.43 0.48
C ALA A 82 11.19 10.52 -0.31
N GLU A 83 12.15 11.22 0.30
CA GLU A 83 13.02 12.19 -0.42
C GLU A 83 13.81 11.53 -1.54
N SER A 84 14.40 10.36 -1.29
CA SER A 84 15.13 9.62 -2.32
C SER A 84 14.23 9.23 -3.49
N LEU A 85 13.00 8.73 -3.21
CA LEU A 85 12.01 8.43 -4.23
C LEU A 85 11.59 9.68 -5.00
N ALA A 86 11.41 10.81 -4.32
CA ALA A 86 11.09 12.08 -4.96
C ALA A 86 12.18 12.51 -5.94
N ARG A 87 13.44 12.48 -5.53
CA ARG A 87 14.58 12.81 -6.40
C ARG A 87 14.65 11.94 -7.65
N ARG A 88 14.31 10.66 -7.51
CA ARG A 88 14.39 9.68 -8.61
C ARG A 88 13.19 9.75 -9.56
N PHE A 89 11.99 9.99 -9.04
CA PHE A 89 10.76 9.72 -9.78
C PHE A 89 9.79 10.90 -9.93
N SER A 90 10.02 12.04 -9.26
CA SER A 90 9.06 13.15 -9.34
C SER A 90 8.92 13.71 -10.76
N ALA A 91 9.99 13.77 -11.52
CA ALA A 91 9.95 14.26 -12.91
C ALA A 91 9.20 13.32 -13.85
N THR A 92 9.25 12.01 -13.63
CA THR A 92 8.70 10.97 -14.53
C THR A 92 7.33 10.48 -14.11
N LEU A 93 7.14 10.13 -12.83
CA LEU A 93 5.88 9.58 -12.32
C LEU A 93 4.94 10.64 -11.73
N ARG A 94 5.46 11.78 -11.34
CA ARG A 94 4.71 12.89 -10.72
C ARG A 94 3.83 12.41 -9.54
N PRO A 95 4.39 11.66 -8.56
CA PRO A 95 3.64 11.21 -7.42
C PRO A 95 3.27 12.38 -6.51
N GLY A 96 2.17 12.25 -5.77
CA GLY A 96 1.88 13.17 -4.66
C GLY A 96 2.80 12.91 -3.47
N GLY A 97 2.93 13.89 -2.57
CA GLY A 97 3.73 13.73 -1.35
C GLY A 97 3.25 12.57 -0.47
N HIS A 98 1.93 12.37 -0.41
CA HIS A 98 1.32 11.25 0.30
C HIS A 98 1.72 9.89 -0.31
N ASP A 99 1.72 9.77 -1.64
CA ASP A 99 2.17 8.57 -2.34
C ASP A 99 3.63 8.22 -1.99
N LEU A 100 4.49 9.24 -1.99
CA LEU A 100 5.91 9.09 -1.64
C LEU A 100 6.08 8.54 -0.22
N VAL A 101 5.34 9.09 0.74
CA VAL A 101 5.44 8.68 2.15
C VAL A 101 4.89 7.26 2.35
N LEU A 102 3.76 6.91 1.74
CA LEU A 102 3.18 5.57 1.84
C LEU A 102 4.10 4.49 1.26
N VAL A 103 4.64 4.72 0.07
CA VAL A 103 5.55 3.75 -0.56
C VAL A 103 6.86 3.66 0.21
N ALA A 104 7.40 4.79 0.67
CA ALA A 104 8.60 4.82 1.50
C ALA A 104 8.41 4.08 2.83
N ALA A 105 7.24 4.22 3.47
CA ALA A 105 6.90 3.47 4.68
C ALA A 105 6.91 1.96 4.40
N ALA A 106 6.31 1.51 3.29
CA ALA A 106 6.30 0.11 2.90
C ALA A 106 7.72 -0.44 2.69
N VAL A 107 8.59 0.33 2.04
CA VAL A 107 10.01 -0.03 1.86
C VAL A 107 10.72 -0.11 3.21
N THR A 108 10.50 0.86 4.09
CA THR A 108 11.11 0.93 5.43
C THR A 108 10.70 -0.24 6.32
N MET A 109 9.45 -0.69 6.18
CA MET A 109 8.94 -1.89 6.86
C MET A 109 9.52 -3.20 6.31
N GLY A 110 10.36 -3.15 5.29
CA GLY A 110 10.89 -4.33 4.61
C GLY A 110 9.86 -5.04 3.73
N GLY A 111 8.90 -4.30 3.20
CA GLY A 111 7.90 -4.81 2.29
C GLY A 111 8.51 -5.40 1.02
N THR A 112 7.95 -6.50 0.53
CA THR A 112 8.27 -7.09 -0.77
C THR A 112 7.09 -6.97 -1.73
N TRP A 113 5.89 -6.83 -1.17
CA TRP A 113 4.65 -6.59 -1.89
C TRP A 113 3.95 -5.34 -1.38
N PHE A 114 3.40 -4.56 -2.29
CA PHE A 114 2.53 -3.42 -2.01
C PHE A 114 1.12 -3.72 -2.51
N LEU A 115 0.17 -3.72 -1.59
CA LEU A 115 -1.22 -4.10 -1.86
C LEU A 115 -2.09 -2.84 -1.86
N SER A 116 -2.60 -2.46 -3.02
CA SER A 116 -3.37 -1.22 -3.17
C SER A 116 -4.35 -1.29 -4.34
N PHE A 117 -5.57 -0.80 -4.13
CA PHE A 117 -6.57 -0.57 -5.17
C PHE A 117 -6.64 0.89 -5.64
N ASP A 118 -5.82 1.78 -5.09
CA ASP A 118 -5.84 3.19 -5.47
C ASP A 118 -5.19 3.41 -6.83
N ARG A 119 -6.03 3.59 -7.84
CA ARG A 119 -5.62 3.90 -9.22
C ARG A 119 -5.69 5.39 -9.53
N ASN A 120 -6.24 6.20 -8.65
CA ASN A 120 -6.36 7.64 -8.82
C ASN A 120 -5.09 8.39 -8.42
N SER A 121 -4.18 7.71 -7.71
CA SER A 121 -2.87 8.23 -7.32
C SER A 121 -1.75 7.56 -8.12
N ARG A 122 -0.51 7.92 -7.82
CA ARG A 122 0.69 7.32 -8.43
C ARG A 122 1.38 6.29 -7.55
N GLN A 123 0.79 5.92 -6.41
CA GLN A 123 1.44 5.03 -5.46
C GLN A 123 1.73 3.64 -6.03
N ARG A 124 0.83 3.05 -6.83
CA ARG A 124 1.04 1.73 -7.42
C ARG A 124 2.23 1.69 -8.40
N PRO A 125 2.31 2.55 -9.42
CA PRO A 125 3.48 2.60 -10.30
C PRO A 125 4.75 3.04 -9.56
N LEU A 126 4.66 3.92 -8.56
CA LEU A 126 5.78 4.31 -7.71
C LEU A 126 6.32 3.11 -6.90
N ALA A 127 5.44 2.32 -6.29
CA ALA A 127 5.81 1.12 -5.55
C ALA A 127 6.57 0.12 -6.45
N ALA A 128 6.07 -0.11 -7.67
CA ALA A 128 6.74 -0.97 -8.64
C ALA A 128 8.11 -0.41 -9.04
N ALA A 129 8.21 0.89 -9.31
CA ALA A 129 9.49 1.54 -9.63
C ALA A 129 10.47 1.51 -8.45
N ALA A 130 9.98 1.49 -7.23
CA ALA A 130 10.78 1.34 -6.01
C ALA A 130 11.21 -0.12 -5.74
N GLY A 131 10.82 -1.07 -6.59
CA GLY A 131 11.21 -2.48 -6.50
C GLY A 131 10.24 -3.39 -5.76
N LEU A 132 9.06 -2.90 -5.37
CA LEU A 132 8.02 -3.71 -4.76
C LEU A 132 7.17 -4.41 -5.84
N ARG A 133 6.74 -5.62 -5.56
CA ARG A 133 5.66 -6.24 -6.35
C ARG A 133 4.34 -5.57 -5.97
N VAL A 134 3.46 -5.39 -6.93
CA VAL A 134 2.17 -4.72 -6.70
C VAL A 134 1.02 -5.69 -6.94
N TRP A 135 0.06 -5.69 -6.04
CA TRP A 135 -1.17 -6.45 -6.19
C TRP A 135 -2.40 -5.52 -5.93
N PRO A 136 -3.46 -5.60 -6.73
CA PRO A 136 -3.58 -6.35 -7.99
C PRO A 136 -2.53 -5.96 -9.02
N SER A 137 -2.31 -6.81 -10.03
CA SER A 137 -1.32 -6.53 -11.10
C SER A 137 -1.54 -5.15 -11.72
N LEU A 138 -0.44 -4.49 -12.07
CA LEU A 138 -0.49 -3.19 -12.74
C LEU A 138 -1.22 -3.29 -14.08
N GLU A 139 -2.04 -2.29 -14.36
CA GLU A 139 -2.68 -2.11 -15.66
C GLU A 139 -1.66 -1.69 -16.74
N LYS A 140 -2.10 -1.70 -18.00
CA LYS A 140 -1.24 -1.40 -19.15
C LYS A 140 -0.65 0.02 -19.08
N ASP A 141 -1.45 1.00 -18.70
CA ASP A 141 -1.01 2.40 -18.51
C ASP A 141 -0.01 2.54 -17.37
N GLU A 142 -0.27 1.90 -16.23
CA GLU A 142 0.64 1.89 -15.08
C GLU A 142 1.99 1.24 -15.44
N LYS A 143 1.97 0.12 -16.17
CA LYS A 143 3.20 -0.55 -16.69
C LYS A 143 3.98 0.37 -17.63
N GLY A 144 3.28 1.15 -18.44
CA GLY A 144 3.89 2.17 -19.31
C GLY A 144 4.62 3.24 -18.52
N LEU A 145 4.01 3.74 -17.44
CA LEU A 145 4.62 4.72 -16.53
C LEU A 145 5.89 4.17 -15.87
N VAL A 146 5.85 2.93 -15.39
CA VAL A 146 7.01 2.29 -14.75
C VAL A 146 8.16 2.12 -15.74
N ARG A 147 7.89 1.69 -16.96
CA ARG A 147 8.92 1.57 -18.01
C ARG A 147 9.56 2.93 -18.33
N HIS A 148 8.74 3.96 -18.49
CA HIS A 148 9.23 5.32 -18.74
C HIS A 148 10.14 5.80 -17.59
N ALA A 149 9.71 5.61 -16.34
CA ALA A 149 10.49 5.99 -15.17
C ALA A 149 11.84 5.24 -15.11
N SER A 150 11.87 3.96 -15.46
CA SER A 150 13.10 3.15 -15.46
C SER A 150 14.09 3.59 -16.53
N GLN A 151 13.63 4.15 -17.66
CA GLN A 151 14.47 4.64 -18.74
C GLN A 151 15.06 6.03 -18.49
N HIS A 152 14.37 6.86 -17.70
CA HIS A 152 14.70 8.28 -17.48
C HIS A 152 15.01 8.62 -16.02
N GLY A 153 14.97 7.65 -15.12
CA GLY A 153 15.20 7.82 -13.68
C GLY A 153 16.66 7.73 -13.24
N THR A 154 17.59 8.11 -14.10
CA THR A 154 19.00 8.16 -13.75
C THR A 154 19.41 9.59 -13.41
N GLY A 155 19.52 9.83 -12.15
CA GLY A 155 20.09 11.03 -11.58
C GLY A 155 20.66 10.71 -10.22
#